data_e6100bfacb84774e08caa16e63ff95fa
#
_entry.id   e6100bfacb84774e08caa16e63ff95fa
#
_cell.length_a   1.000
_cell.length_b   1.000
_cell.length_c   1.000
_cell.angle_alpha   90.00
_cell.angle_beta   90.00
_cell.angle_gamma   90.00
#
_symmetry.space_group_name_H-M   'P 1'
#
loop_
_entity.id
_entity.type
_entity.pdbx_description
1 polymer ?
#
loop_
_entity_poly.entity_id
_entity_poly.type
_entity_poly.pdbx_seq_one_letter_code
_entity_poly.pdbx_strand_id
1 'polypeptide(L)'
;MSTTALRAPAGLWDLAHLQPSPGIAVPGDTIPAVFWKAVELRADKVWMRQKEFGIWRAWTWRQTAEAVREIAGGLLALGFGQGECASILANTVIEWVLCDVAVLSCGGVSNGIYPTDAASQVHYLCEDSRTTVLFVEDDEQLDKALEVRAQLPMLRKVVVFDMEGLRELDDPGVISLDALRALGRDHLQAHPQALAQRIAACRPEDLAILVYTSGTTGKPKGAMHSHRGLVYTMRGYNTLLAQGEGDERMCFLPLCHIAERMGGEYFAMYTGSILNFVENPETVPENVREISPTVFTAVPRVWEKFYSGVMIALKEASRLQQAAYGWSIGVGRQIADRVLEGRPVGAWLRLKFRLARWLALDNVRKLIGIHRARFLVTGAAPISPELVRWYLALGVPMLEVWGMTESCGASTGVPPSRIRPGSIGPATSYNEVRLDPKTGEILVRGPNVFMGYLNLPEKTAETIDADGWLHTGDVGTVDAEGYFRITDRMKDIIITAGGKNITPSELENELKFSPYITDAVVIGDKKPYLTVIVMIDQENVEKFAQDHDVPFGNYESLTRAQEVLDLIQGEIDRVNAKFARVEQIKKFFLLETQLSAEDEELTPTMKLKRKLVQAKYAERIDAMYR
;
A
#
# COMPACT_ATOMS: atom_id res chain seq x y z
N MET A 1 -31.43 -15.46 1.73
CA MET A 1 -32.18 -14.21 1.96
C MET A 1 -31.71 -13.19 0.95
N SER A 2 -32.64 -12.67 0.13
CA SER A 2 -32.32 -11.77 -0.98
C SER A 2 -31.78 -10.44 -0.42
N THR A 3 -30.49 -10.17 -0.60
CA THR A 3 -29.90 -8.87 -0.31
C THR A 3 -30.37 -7.90 -1.39
N THR A 4 -31.41 -7.14 -1.09
CA THR A 4 -31.78 -5.98 -1.90
C THR A 4 -30.65 -4.96 -1.79
N ALA A 5 -29.73 -4.97 -2.76
CA ALA A 5 -28.70 -3.94 -2.90
C ALA A 5 -29.39 -2.58 -2.99
N LEU A 6 -29.27 -1.77 -1.96
CA LEU A 6 -29.70 -0.37 -1.97
C LEU A 6 -28.88 0.35 -3.06
N ARG A 7 -29.50 0.54 -4.23
CA ARG A 7 -28.94 1.33 -5.32
C ARG A 7 -28.77 2.77 -4.81
N ALA A 8 -27.53 3.24 -4.76
CA ALA A 8 -27.29 4.66 -4.61
C ALA A 8 -28.06 5.42 -5.72
N PRO A 9 -28.65 6.59 -5.42
CA PRO A 9 -29.45 7.31 -6.41
C PRO A 9 -28.61 7.61 -7.65
N ALA A 10 -29.05 7.07 -8.78
CA ALA A 10 -28.41 7.29 -10.07
C ALA A 10 -28.25 8.80 -10.33
N GLY A 11 -27.05 9.25 -10.57
CA GLY A 11 -26.77 10.59 -11.08
C GLY A 11 -25.91 11.52 -10.24
N LEU A 12 -25.36 11.10 -9.08
CA LEU A 12 -24.41 11.94 -8.33
C LEU A 12 -22.97 11.68 -8.73
N TRP A 13 -22.64 10.45 -8.72
CA TRP A 13 -21.54 9.88 -9.41
C TRP A 13 -22.18 9.08 -10.51
N ASP A 14 -21.65 9.17 -11.68
CA ASP A 14 -22.08 8.29 -12.75
C ASP A 14 -21.66 6.87 -12.38
N LEU A 15 -22.48 6.21 -11.54
CA LEU A 15 -22.22 4.85 -11.07
C LEU A 15 -22.20 3.82 -12.20
N ALA A 16 -22.60 4.22 -13.42
CA ALA A 16 -22.35 3.40 -14.60
C ALA A 16 -20.86 3.17 -14.82
N HIS A 17 -20.00 4.09 -14.40
CA HIS A 17 -18.54 3.91 -14.38
C HIS A 17 -18.05 2.95 -13.28
N LEU A 18 -18.86 2.70 -12.25
CA LEU A 18 -18.55 1.74 -11.19
C LEU A 18 -19.00 0.31 -11.56
N GLN A 19 -19.78 0.14 -12.64
CA GLN A 19 -20.06 -1.18 -13.16
C GLN A 19 -18.74 -1.80 -13.62
N PRO A 20 -18.47 -3.06 -13.25
CA PRO A 20 -17.34 -3.75 -13.84
C PRO A 20 -17.50 -3.68 -15.35
N SER A 21 -16.45 -3.28 -16.05
CA SER A 21 -16.31 -3.74 -17.42
C SER A 21 -16.50 -5.25 -17.35
N PRO A 22 -17.35 -5.88 -18.17
CA PRO A 22 -17.50 -7.32 -18.14
C PRO A 22 -16.13 -7.92 -18.48
N GLY A 23 -15.30 -8.06 -17.46
CA GLY A 23 -13.99 -8.65 -17.56
C GLY A 23 -14.17 -10.12 -17.89
N ILE A 24 -13.40 -10.61 -18.84
CA ILE A 24 -13.32 -12.04 -19.10
C ILE A 24 -12.72 -12.65 -17.83
N ALA A 25 -13.49 -13.48 -17.14
CA ALA A 25 -12.97 -14.25 -16.01
C ALA A 25 -11.84 -15.14 -16.52
N VAL A 26 -10.62 -14.92 -16.01
CA VAL A 26 -9.47 -15.74 -16.39
C VAL A 26 -9.52 -17.05 -15.59
N PRO A 27 -9.64 -18.21 -16.22
CA PRO A 27 -9.60 -19.49 -15.51
C PRO A 27 -8.17 -19.83 -15.09
N GLY A 28 -8.04 -20.68 -14.08
CA GLY A 28 -6.78 -21.18 -13.56
C GLY A 28 -6.79 -21.19 -12.03
N ASP A 29 -6.14 -22.16 -11.43
CA ASP A 29 -6.10 -22.34 -9.98
C ASP A 29 -4.68 -22.11 -9.40
N THR A 30 -3.73 -21.74 -10.27
CA THR A 30 -2.38 -21.31 -9.91
C THR A 30 -2.06 -20.00 -10.61
N ILE A 31 -1.13 -19.19 -10.06
CA ILE A 31 -0.72 -17.92 -10.68
C ILE A 31 -0.19 -18.14 -12.12
N PRO A 32 0.70 -19.12 -12.38
CA PRO A 32 1.12 -19.39 -13.76
C PRO A 32 -0.05 -19.72 -14.68
N ALA A 33 -1.00 -20.56 -14.26
CA ALA A 33 -2.15 -20.90 -15.08
C ALA A 33 -3.01 -19.66 -15.44
N VAL A 34 -3.23 -18.75 -14.47
CA VAL A 34 -3.91 -17.47 -14.69
C VAL A 34 -3.14 -16.59 -15.66
N PHE A 35 -1.82 -16.44 -15.46
CA PHE A 35 -0.98 -15.61 -16.32
C PHE A 35 -0.98 -16.09 -17.77
N TRP A 36 -0.65 -17.35 -18.00
CA TRP A 36 -0.56 -17.88 -19.37
C TRP A 36 -1.92 -17.88 -20.08
N LYS A 37 -3.01 -18.06 -19.31
CA LYS A 37 -4.36 -17.92 -19.87
C LYS A 37 -4.71 -16.46 -20.18
N ALA A 38 -4.29 -15.52 -19.36
CA ALA A 38 -4.47 -14.09 -19.65
C ALA A 38 -3.71 -13.67 -20.92
N VAL A 39 -2.50 -14.20 -21.13
CA VAL A 39 -1.72 -14.00 -22.37
C VAL A 39 -2.49 -14.50 -23.60
N GLU A 40 -3.05 -15.72 -23.55
CA GLU A 40 -3.86 -16.24 -24.67
C GLU A 40 -5.04 -15.33 -25.03
N LEU A 41 -5.70 -14.77 -24.03
CA LEU A 41 -6.89 -13.93 -24.20
C LEU A 41 -6.59 -12.50 -24.64
N ARG A 42 -5.38 -11.99 -24.35
CA ARG A 42 -5.06 -10.55 -24.43
C ARG A 42 -3.75 -10.24 -25.17
N ALA A 43 -3.17 -11.19 -25.89
CA ALA A 43 -1.80 -11.15 -26.40
C ALA A 43 -1.32 -9.79 -26.92
N ASP A 44 -2.11 -9.12 -27.73
CA ASP A 44 -1.72 -7.86 -28.40
C ASP A 44 -2.17 -6.59 -27.64
N LYS A 45 -2.82 -6.76 -26.47
CA LYS A 45 -3.18 -5.63 -25.62
C LYS A 45 -2.00 -5.21 -24.74
N VAL A 46 -1.96 -3.94 -24.38
CA VAL A 46 -0.99 -3.42 -23.40
C VAL A 46 -1.39 -3.91 -22.02
N TRP A 47 -0.42 -4.44 -21.26
CA TRP A 47 -0.60 -4.80 -19.85
C TRP A 47 0.16 -3.88 -18.93
N MET A 48 1.40 -3.50 -19.31
CA MET A 48 2.25 -2.67 -18.46
C MET A 48 2.77 -1.48 -19.25
N ARG A 49 3.02 -0.38 -18.55
CA ARG A 49 3.81 0.76 -19.04
C ARG A 49 4.79 1.17 -17.97
N GLN A 50 6.00 1.51 -18.36
CA GLN A 50 7.02 2.06 -17.47
C GLN A 50 7.49 3.39 -18.03
N LYS A 51 7.70 4.35 -17.15
CA LYS A 51 8.31 5.61 -17.53
C LYS A 51 9.82 5.50 -17.41
N GLU A 52 10.53 5.80 -18.51
CA GLU A 52 11.98 5.78 -18.61
C GLU A 52 12.44 7.04 -19.31
N PHE A 53 13.33 7.80 -18.70
CA PHE A 53 13.81 9.08 -19.23
C PHE A 53 12.66 10.00 -19.70
N GLY A 54 11.59 10.07 -18.90
CA GLY A 54 10.42 10.90 -19.18
C GLY A 54 9.46 10.34 -20.22
N ILE A 55 9.69 9.14 -20.79
CA ILE A 55 8.88 8.55 -21.87
C ILE A 55 8.18 7.28 -21.39
N TRP A 56 6.86 7.21 -21.55
CA TRP A 56 6.09 6.01 -21.26
C TRP A 56 6.29 4.94 -22.33
N ARG A 57 6.92 3.81 -21.97
CA ARG A 57 7.09 2.63 -22.81
C ARG A 57 6.03 1.57 -22.47
N ALA A 58 5.35 1.09 -23.50
CA ALA A 58 4.28 0.10 -23.33
C ALA A 58 4.80 -1.32 -23.62
N TRP A 59 4.34 -2.26 -22.78
CA TRP A 59 4.56 -3.70 -22.93
C TRP A 59 3.22 -4.40 -23.13
N THR A 60 3.12 -5.15 -24.23
CA THR A 60 1.97 -6.02 -24.49
C THR A 60 2.07 -7.31 -23.68
N TRP A 61 0.95 -8.00 -23.52
CA TRP A 61 0.94 -9.32 -22.89
C TRP A 61 1.87 -10.30 -23.61
N ARG A 62 1.95 -10.23 -24.94
CA ARG A 62 2.86 -11.05 -25.75
C ARG A 62 4.32 -10.77 -25.43
N GLN A 63 4.73 -9.52 -25.39
CA GLN A 63 6.10 -9.13 -25.06
C GLN A 63 6.47 -9.55 -23.65
N THR A 64 5.55 -9.38 -22.71
CA THR A 64 5.73 -9.82 -21.32
C THR A 64 5.88 -11.35 -21.25
N ALA A 65 5.03 -12.10 -21.96
CA ALA A 65 5.09 -13.56 -21.98
C ALA A 65 6.39 -14.09 -22.60
N GLU A 66 6.91 -13.42 -23.61
CA GLU A 66 8.21 -13.76 -24.21
C GLU A 66 9.34 -13.55 -23.21
N ALA A 67 9.40 -12.40 -22.54
CA ALA A 67 10.40 -12.13 -21.51
C ALA A 67 10.31 -13.12 -20.33
N VAL A 68 9.09 -13.35 -19.81
CA VAL A 68 8.85 -14.33 -18.73
C VAL A 68 9.32 -15.73 -19.16
N ARG A 69 9.03 -16.14 -20.40
CA ARG A 69 9.44 -17.43 -20.94
C ARG A 69 10.97 -17.56 -20.99
N GLU A 70 11.66 -16.52 -21.46
CA GLU A 70 13.11 -16.50 -21.54
C GLU A 70 13.76 -16.54 -20.13
N ILE A 71 13.26 -15.74 -19.19
CA ILE A 71 13.75 -15.74 -17.80
C ILE A 71 13.53 -17.12 -17.16
N ALA A 72 12.32 -17.69 -17.30
CA ALA A 72 12.02 -19.02 -16.77
C ALA A 72 12.92 -20.10 -17.38
N GLY A 73 13.16 -20.05 -18.71
CA GLY A 73 14.09 -20.93 -19.38
C GLY A 73 15.53 -20.79 -18.84
N GLY A 74 15.98 -19.56 -18.54
CA GLY A 74 17.26 -19.28 -17.94
C GLY A 74 17.39 -19.85 -16.53
N LEU A 75 16.34 -19.71 -15.71
CA LEU A 75 16.28 -20.35 -14.39
C LEU A 75 16.39 -21.87 -14.49
N LEU A 76 15.69 -22.48 -15.43
CA LEU A 76 15.78 -23.93 -15.69
C LEU A 76 17.19 -24.33 -16.15
N ALA A 77 17.84 -23.54 -17.00
CA ALA A 77 19.23 -23.76 -17.43
C ALA A 77 20.22 -23.69 -16.25
N LEU A 78 19.96 -22.82 -15.27
CA LEU A 78 20.74 -22.74 -14.00
C LEU A 78 20.40 -23.88 -13.02
N GLY A 79 19.51 -24.82 -13.39
CA GLY A 79 19.08 -25.93 -12.56
C GLY A 79 18.12 -25.54 -11.44
N PHE A 80 17.34 -24.44 -11.60
CA PHE A 80 16.34 -24.04 -10.64
C PHE A 80 15.24 -25.09 -10.51
N GLY A 81 15.06 -25.62 -9.29
CA GLY A 81 14.18 -26.74 -8.99
C GLY A 81 12.76 -26.29 -8.63
N GLN A 82 11.81 -27.23 -8.69
CA GLN A 82 10.46 -27.00 -8.17
C GLN A 82 10.51 -26.80 -6.65
N GLY A 83 9.80 -25.78 -6.15
CA GLY A 83 9.78 -25.40 -4.73
C GLY A 83 11.03 -24.67 -4.24
N GLU A 84 12.05 -24.47 -5.08
CA GLU A 84 13.17 -23.60 -4.74
C GLU A 84 12.75 -22.13 -4.67
N CYS A 85 13.42 -21.37 -3.82
CA CYS A 85 13.16 -19.96 -3.63
C CYS A 85 14.12 -19.10 -4.46
N ALA A 86 13.55 -18.11 -5.15
CA ALA A 86 14.29 -16.98 -5.70
C ALA A 86 13.81 -15.68 -5.04
N SER A 87 14.76 -14.81 -4.68
CA SER A 87 14.46 -13.50 -4.08
C SER A 87 14.66 -12.38 -5.08
N ILE A 88 13.87 -11.30 -4.93
CA ILE A 88 13.93 -10.11 -5.78
C ILE A 88 14.16 -8.90 -4.88
N LEU A 89 15.31 -8.26 -5.02
CA LEU A 89 15.75 -7.06 -4.30
C LEU A 89 15.78 -5.89 -5.28
N ALA A 90 14.63 -5.24 -5.46
CA ALA A 90 14.47 -4.19 -6.45
C ALA A 90 13.30 -3.27 -6.10
N ASN A 91 13.31 -2.08 -6.67
CA ASN A 91 12.18 -1.17 -6.69
C ASN A 91 10.99 -1.75 -7.50
N THR A 92 9.91 -0.99 -7.57
CA THR A 92 8.70 -1.38 -8.30
C THR A 92 8.87 -1.07 -9.79
N VAL A 93 9.46 -2.02 -10.52
CA VAL A 93 9.78 -1.95 -11.95
C VAL A 93 9.20 -3.15 -12.70
N ILE A 94 9.14 -3.08 -14.03
CA ILE A 94 8.59 -4.17 -14.87
C ILE A 94 9.41 -5.46 -14.69
N GLU A 95 10.72 -5.38 -14.59
CA GLU A 95 11.63 -6.51 -14.41
C GLU A 95 11.27 -7.32 -13.16
N TRP A 96 10.81 -6.65 -12.10
CA TRP A 96 10.32 -7.31 -10.90
C TRP A 96 9.16 -8.27 -11.22
N VAL A 97 8.16 -7.79 -11.96
CA VAL A 97 7.00 -8.59 -12.38
C VAL A 97 7.41 -9.74 -13.31
N LEU A 98 8.33 -9.46 -14.25
CA LEU A 98 8.84 -10.49 -15.17
C LEU A 98 9.51 -11.64 -14.41
N CYS A 99 10.35 -11.32 -13.43
CA CYS A 99 11.06 -12.30 -12.62
C CYS A 99 10.12 -13.05 -11.68
N ASP A 100 9.17 -12.36 -11.05
CA ASP A 100 8.16 -12.99 -10.19
C ASP A 100 7.37 -14.06 -10.93
N VAL A 101 6.79 -13.69 -12.06
CA VAL A 101 5.98 -14.63 -12.88
C VAL A 101 6.85 -15.74 -13.46
N ALA A 102 8.10 -15.48 -13.80
CA ALA A 102 9.03 -16.49 -14.30
C ALA A 102 9.37 -17.53 -13.23
N VAL A 103 9.68 -17.10 -12.00
CA VAL A 103 9.93 -17.98 -10.84
C VAL A 103 8.72 -18.87 -10.58
N LEU A 104 7.53 -18.27 -10.53
CA LEU A 104 6.27 -19.00 -10.32
C LEU A 104 5.99 -19.98 -11.48
N SER A 105 6.29 -19.62 -12.73
CA SER A 105 6.13 -20.50 -13.90
C SER A 105 7.09 -21.69 -13.88
N CYS A 106 8.23 -21.59 -13.19
CA CYS A 106 9.13 -22.71 -12.93
C CYS A 106 8.65 -23.63 -11.78
N GLY A 107 7.53 -23.29 -11.12
CA GLY A 107 7.06 -23.96 -9.91
C GLY A 107 7.90 -23.62 -8.68
N GLY A 108 8.58 -22.47 -8.70
CA GLY A 108 9.37 -21.96 -7.60
C GLY A 108 8.59 -21.07 -6.64
N VAL A 109 9.26 -20.65 -5.58
CA VAL A 109 8.76 -19.71 -4.58
C VAL A 109 9.39 -18.35 -4.81
N SER A 110 8.59 -17.31 -4.96
CA SER A 110 9.08 -15.96 -5.16
C SER A 110 9.03 -15.15 -3.86
N ASN A 111 10.17 -14.60 -3.46
CA ASN A 111 10.35 -13.80 -2.25
C ASN A 111 10.73 -12.36 -2.62
N GLY A 112 10.03 -11.38 -2.08
CA GLY A 112 10.35 -9.96 -2.28
C GLY A 112 11.16 -9.40 -1.10
N ILE A 113 12.23 -8.66 -1.40
CA ILE A 113 13.06 -7.94 -0.43
C ILE A 113 12.96 -6.45 -0.72
N TYR A 114 12.85 -5.62 0.32
CA TYR A 114 12.82 -4.17 0.13
C TYR A 114 14.19 -3.63 -0.31
N PRO A 115 14.27 -2.76 -1.32
CA PRO A 115 15.53 -2.15 -1.74
C PRO A 115 16.17 -1.27 -0.65
N THR A 116 15.38 -0.81 0.32
CA THR A 116 15.85 -0.05 1.49
C THR A 116 16.42 -0.94 2.60
N ASP A 117 16.31 -2.27 2.50
CA ASP A 117 16.86 -3.18 3.49
C ASP A 117 18.41 -3.15 3.44
N ALA A 118 19.03 -3.09 4.61
CA ALA A 118 20.49 -3.17 4.73
C ALA A 118 21.00 -4.58 4.39
N ALA A 119 22.28 -4.72 4.04
CA ALA A 119 22.90 -5.99 3.69
C ALA A 119 22.67 -7.10 4.73
N SER A 120 22.69 -6.77 6.02
CA SER A 120 22.41 -7.72 7.12
C SER A 120 20.97 -8.25 7.10
N GLN A 121 20.01 -7.45 6.64
CA GLN A 121 18.62 -7.91 6.45
C GLN A 121 18.49 -8.75 5.19
N VAL A 122 19.15 -8.36 4.10
CA VAL A 122 19.22 -9.16 2.86
C VAL A 122 19.80 -10.55 3.18
N HIS A 123 20.88 -10.62 3.96
CA HIS A 123 21.43 -11.89 4.46
C HIS A 123 20.36 -12.73 5.16
N TYR A 124 19.73 -12.16 6.19
CA TYR A 124 18.75 -12.88 6.99
C TYR A 124 17.59 -13.41 6.13
N LEU A 125 17.03 -12.58 5.24
CA LEU A 125 15.89 -12.95 4.40
C LEU A 125 16.26 -14.04 3.38
N CYS A 126 17.45 -13.96 2.78
CA CYS A 126 17.95 -14.97 1.85
C CYS A 126 18.29 -16.30 2.54
N GLU A 127 18.84 -16.25 3.75
CA GLU A 127 19.15 -17.44 4.55
C GLU A 127 17.88 -18.15 5.01
N ASP A 128 16.93 -17.41 5.60
CA ASP A 128 15.67 -17.96 6.12
C ASP A 128 14.80 -18.57 5.02
N SER A 129 14.71 -17.89 3.86
CA SER A 129 13.99 -18.39 2.68
C SER A 129 14.77 -19.44 1.87
N ARG A 130 16.04 -19.70 2.18
CA ARG A 130 16.95 -20.58 1.43
C ARG A 130 17.05 -20.18 -0.05
N THR A 131 17.18 -18.89 -0.31
CA THR A 131 17.28 -18.33 -1.65
C THR A 131 18.41 -18.96 -2.46
N THR A 132 18.10 -19.43 -3.66
CA THR A 132 19.07 -20.06 -4.58
C THR A 132 19.46 -19.15 -5.74
N VAL A 133 18.59 -18.21 -6.12
CA VAL A 133 18.83 -17.15 -7.11
C VAL A 133 18.37 -15.83 -6.50
N LEU A 134 19.21 -14.80 -6.57
CA LEU A 134 18.88 -13.46 -6.11
C LEU A 134 18.88 -12.52 -7.32
N PHE A 135 17.74 -11.94 -7.61
CA PHE A 135 17.60 -10.85 -8.57
C PHE A 135 17.84 -9.52 -7.86
N VAL A 136 18.64 -8.65 -8.45
CA VAL A 136 18.94 -7.31 -7.93
C VAL A 136 18.75 -6.27 -9.04
N GLU A 137 18.36 -5.05 -8.66
CA GLU A 137 18.03 -4.01 -9.64
C GLU A 137 19.30 -3.47 -10.33
N ASP A 138 20.27 -3.00 -9.56
CA ASP A 138 21.39 -2.19 -9.98
C ASP A 138 22.67 -2.49 -9.20
N ASP A 139 23.66 -1.63 -9.32
CA ASP A 139 24.96 -1.72 -8.63
C ASP A 139 24.81 -1.58 -7.10
N GLU A 140 23.94 -0.68 -6.62
CA GLU A 140 23.68 -0.51 -5.18
C GLU A 140 23.14 -1.80 -4.55
N GLN A 141 22.15 -2.42 -5.18
CA GLN A 141 21.57 -3.66 -4.66
C GLN A 141 22.53 -4.85 -4.85
N LEU A 142 23.35 -4.82 -5.89
CA LEU A 142 24.40 -5.82 -6.08
C LEU A 142 25.46 -5.76 -4.97
N ASP A 143 25.89 -4.57 -4.57
CA ASP A 143 26.87 -4.40 -3.48
C ASP A 143 26.38 -5.05 -2.18
N LYS A 144 25.10 -4.85 -1.81
CA LYS A 144 24.49 -5.52 -0.66
C LYS A 144 24.52 -7.04 -0.80
N ALA A 145 24.24 -7.57 -1.99
CA ALA A 145 24.26 -8.99 -2.26
C ALA A 145 25.68 -9.58 -2.16
N LEU A 146 26.69 -8.89 -2.73
CA LEU A 146 28.08 -9.31 -2.70
C LEU A 146 28.67 -9.31 -1.29
N GLU A 147 28.32 -8.32 -0.45
CA GLU A 147 28.75 -8.24 0.95
C GLU A 147 28.37 -9.51 1.74
N VAL A 148 27.21 -10.09 1.47
CA VAL A 148 26.66 -11.22 2.25
C VAL A 148 26.76 -12.57 1.54
N ARG A 149 27.08 -12.60 0.25
CA ARG A 149 27.06 -13.82 -0.58
C ARG A 149 27.88 -14.97 0.00
N ALA A 150 29.05 -14.68 0.56
CA ALA A 150 29.93 -15.71 1.14
C ALA A 150 29.27 -16.44 2.33
N GLN A 151 28.27 -15.86 2.95
CA GLN A 151 27.52 -16.42 4.07
C GLN A 151 26.23 -17.15 3.61
N LEU A 152 25.92 -17.15 2.31
CA LEU A 152 24.73 -17.75 1.71
C LEU A 152 25.09 -18.98 0.84
N PRO A 153 25.36 -20.14 1.44
CA PRO A 153 25.84 -21.31 0.70
C PRO A 153 24.83 -21.88 -0.31
N MET A 154 23.56 -21.53 -0.18
CA MET A 154 22.51 -21.94 -1.14
C MET A 154 22.45 -21.04 -2.36
N LEU A 155 22.96 -19.81 -2.29
CA LEU A 155 22.90 -18.84 -3.37
C LEU A 155 23.86 -19.22 -4.51
N ARG A 156 23.30 -19.60 -5.64
CA ARG A 156 24.05 -20.05 -6.81
C ARG A 156 24.38 -18.92 -7.79
N LYS A 157 23.46 -17.96 -7.91
CA LYS A 157 23.55 -16.86 -8.88
C LYS A 157 22.92 -15.59 -8.36
N VAL A 158 23.57 -14.47 -8.67
CA VAL A 158 22.97 -13.14 -8.60
C VAL A 158 22.68 -12.68 -10.03
N VAL A 159 21.48 -12.17 -10.29
CA VAL A 159 21.04 -11.69 -11.60
C VAL A 159 20.73 -10.19 -11.49
N VAL A 160 21.44 -9.37 -12.25
CA VAL A 160 21.33 -7.91 -12.20
C VAL A 160 20.42 -7.42 -13.35
N PHE A 161 19.47 -6.53 -13.06
CA PHE A 161 18.59 -5.94 -14.08
C PHE A 161 19.34 -4.90 -14.90
N ASP A 162 19.89 -3.90 -14.25
CA ASP A 162 20.65 -2.82 -14.88
C ASP A 162 22.14 -3.01 -14.66
N MET A 163 22.88 -3.12 -15.76
CA MET A 163 24.34 -3.29 -15.77
C MET A 163 25.08 -1.95 -15.97
N GLU A 164 24.39 -0.80 -15.84
CA GLU A 164 25.06 0.49 -15.88
C GLU A 164 26.08 0.58 -14.73
N GLY A 165 27.29 1.04 -15.01
CA GLY A 165 28.40 1.05 -14.04
C GLY A 165 29.15 -0.28 -13.85
N LEU A 166 28.58 -1.43 -14.25
CA LEU A 166 29.10 -2.77 -13.96
C LEU A 166 29.83 -3.42 -15.16
N ARG A 167 30.28 -2.65 -16.15
CA ARG A 167 30.86 -3.18 -17.40
C ARG A 167 32.15 -3.98 -17.21
N GLU A 168 32.91 -3.70 -16.16
CA GLU A 168 34.18 -4.38 -15.85
C GLU A 168 34.02 -5.49 -14.80
N LEU A 169 32.78 -5.77 -14.36
CA LEU A 169 32.53 -6.82 -13.40
C LEU A 169 32.75 -8.21 -14.02
N ASP A 170 33.80 -8.90 -13.58
CA ASP A 170 34.13 -10.28 -13.96
C ASP A 170 33.94 -11.21 -12.74
N ASP A 171 32.69 -11.57 -12.45
CA ASP A 171 32.33 -12.48 -11.38
C ASP A 171 31.45 -13.61 -11.92
N PRO A 172 31.93 -14.87 -11.91
CA PRO A 172 31.15 -15.99 -12.44
C PRO A 172 29.85 -16.26 -11.67
N GLY A 173 29.70 -15.72 -10.45
CA GLY A 173 28.46 -15.79 -9.65
C GLY A 173 27.42 -14.76 -10.02
N VAL A 174 27.75 -13.78 -10.86
CA VAL A 174 26.88 -12.67 -11.28
C VAL A 174 26.62 -12.73 -12.78
N ILE A 175 25.39 -12.49 -13.21
CA ILE A 175 25.04 -12.35 -14.64
C ILE A 175 24.00 -11.26 -14.82
N SER A 176 23.93 -10.69 -16.00
CA SER A 176 22.85 -9.76 -16.34
C SER A 176 21.53 -10.50 -16.61
N LEU A 177 20.41 -9.80 -16.45
CA LEU A 177 19.09 -10.32 -16.83
C LEU A 177 19.04 -10.71 -18.30
N ASP A 178 19.69 -9.92 -19.19
CA ASP A 178 19.76 -10.23 -20.62
C ASP A 178 20.57 -11.53 -20.90
N ALA A 179 21.65 -11.77 -20.16
CA ALA A 179 22.40 -13.01 -20.25
C ALA A 179 21.57 -14.22 -19.77
N LEU A 180 20.81 -14.06 -18.68
CA LEU A 180 19.88 -15.08 -18.22
C LEU A 180 18.82 -15.40 -19.28
N ARG A 181 18.26 -14.37 -19.92
CA ARG A 181 17.28 -14.52 -21.01
C ARG A 181 17.88 -15.25 -22.23
N ALA A 182 19.12 -14.93 -22.57
CA ALA A 182 19.83 -15.65 -23.66
C ALA A 182 20.01 -17.13 -23.32
N LEU A 183 20.48 -17.48 -22.11
CA LEU A 183 20.54 -18.87 -21.65
C LEU A 183 19.18 -19.55 -21.73
N GLY A 184 18.12 -18.81 -21.42
CA GLY A 184 16.75 -19.34 -21.47
C GLY A 184 16.27 -19.66 -22.88
N ARG A 185 16.58 -18.82 -23.86
CA ARG A 185 16.28 -19.10 -25.27
C ARG A 185 16.95 -20.39 -25.73
N ASP A 186 18.24 -20.53 -25.45
CA ASP A 186 19.01 -21.72 -25.84
C ASP A 186 18.48 -22.98 -25.14
N HIS A 187 18.20 -22.90 -23.84
CA HIS A 187 17.65 -24.01 -23.08
C HIS A 187 16.29 -24.48 -23.61
N LEU A 188 15.38 -23.54 -23.86
CA LEU A 188 14.04 -23.87 -24.35
C LEU A 188 14.03 -24.30 -25.82
N GLN A 189 15.03 -23.91 -26.61
CA GLN A 189 15.22 -24.46 -27.96
C GLN A 189 15.64 -25.93 -27.87
N ALA A 190 16.50 -26.30 -26.93
CA ALA A 190 16.92 -27.67 -26.69
C ALA A 190 15.84 -28.53 -25.99
N HIS A 191 15.02 -27.89 -25.13
CA HIS A 191 14.02 -28.54 -24.30
C HIS A 191 12.63 -27.82 -24.41
N PRO A 192 11.93 -27.91 -25.58
CA PRO A 192 10.73 -27.09 -25.84
C PRO A 192 9.57 -27.29 -24.86
N GLN A 193 9.49 -28.44 -24.20
CA GLN A 193 8.41 -28.77 -23.26
C GLN A 193 8.76 -28.48 -21.79
N ALA A 194 9.98 -28.11 -21.50
CA ALA A 194 10.46 -28.00 -20.10
C ALA A 194 9.59 -27.04 -19.27
N LEU A 195 9.32 -25.83 -19.77
CA LEU A 195 8.49 -24.86 -19.07
C LEU A 195 7.02 -25.29 -18.96
N ALA A 196 6.45 -25.85 -20.04
CA ALA A 196 5.07 -26.34 -20.03
C ALA A 196 4.86 -27.45 -18.99
N GLN A 197 5.84 -28.35 -18.84
CA GLN A 197 5.84 -29.40 -17.82
C GLN A 197 5.89 -28.83 -16.41
N ARG A 198 6.69 -27.79 -16.16
CA ARG A 198 6.76 -27.10 -14.87
C ARG A 198 5.44 -26.43 -14.50
N ILE A 199 4.84 -25.69 -15.44
CA ILE A 199 3.54 -25.05 -15.24
C ILE A 199 2.45 -26.09 -14.94
N ALA A 200 2.42 -27.22 -15.68
CA ALA A 200 1.46 -28.29 -15.47
C ALA A 200 1.67 -29.05 -14.13
N ALA A 201 2.89 -29.08 -13.60
CA ALA A 201 3.21 -29.70 -12.33
C ALA A 201 2.86 -28.83 -11.12
N CYS A 202 2.62 -27.53 -11.31
CA CYS A 202 2.28 -26.58 -10.25
C CYS A 202 0.88 -26.87 -9.69
N ARG A 203 0.76 -26.99 -8.38
CA ARG A 203 -0.51 -27.31 -7.70
C ARG A 203 -1.03 -26.09 -6.94
N PRO A 204 -2.34 -25.97 -6.76
CA PRO A 204 -2.95 -24.87 -6.00
C PRO A 204 -2.44 -24.76 -4.56
N GLU A 205 -2.08 -25.87 -3.93
CA GLU A 205 -1.60 -25.94 -2.55
C GLU A 205 -0.11 -25.62 -2.40
N ASP A 206 0.65 -25.60 -3.50
CA ASP A 206 2.07 -25.30 -3.45
C ASP A 206 2.30 -23.87 -2.94
N LEU A 207 3.38 -23.69 -2.16
CA LEU A 207 3.85 -22.38 -1.74
C LEU A 207 4.23 -21.57 -2.98
N ALA A 208 3.62 -20.41 -3.13
CA ALA A 208 3.86 -19.52 -4.27
C ALA A 208 4.78 -18.37 -3.90
N ILE A 209 4.44 -17.64 -2.85
CA ILE A 209 5.19 -16.45 -2.46
C ILE A 209 5.47 -16.41 -0.97
N LEU A 210 6.59 -15.74 -0.65
CA LEU A 210 6.91 -15.28 0.69
C LEU A 210 6.77 -13.76 0.74
N VAL A 211 6.18 -13.28 1.83
CA VAL A 211 6.11 -11.85 2.15
C VAL A 211 6.60 -11.66 3.58
N TYR A 212 7.76 -11.02 3.73
CA TYR A 212 8.29 -10.78 5.06
C TYR A 212 7.63 -9.57 5.72
N THR A 213 7.16 -9.78 6.95
CA THR A 213 6.53 -8.74 7.76
C THR A 213 7.44 -8.36 8.91
N SER A 214 7.69 -7.06 9.08
CA SER A 214 8.34 -6.53 10.28
C SER A 214 7.37 -6.65 11.46
N GLY A 215 7.57 -7.65 12.31
CA GLY A 215 6.87 -7.70 13.60
C GLY A 215 7.24 -6.50 14.46
N THR A 216 6.35 -6.07 15.35
CA THR A 216 6.60 -4.96 16.31
C THR A 216 7.77 -5.24 17.26
N THR A 217 8.27 -6.46 17.31
CA THR A 217 9.40 -6.89 18.17
C THR A 217 10.08 -8.10 17.54
N GLY A 218 11.25 -7.91 16.95
CA GLY A 218 12.10 -9.02 16.49
C GLY A 218 12.39 -9.00 14.97
N LYS A 219 13.02 -10.07 14.50
CA LYS A 219 13.34 -10.25 13.08
C LYS A 219 12.07 -10.38 12.24
N PRO A 220 12.09 -9.96 10.96
CA PRO A 220 10.99 -10.16 10.03
C PRO A 220 10.58 -11.63 9.92
N LYS A 221 9.28 -11.89 9.73
CA LYS A 221 8.71 -13.24 9.61
C LYS A 221 8.18 -13.45 8.20
N GLY A 222 8.57 -14.53 7.53
CA GLY A 222 8.12 -14.87 6.19
C GLY A 222 6.70 -15.47 6.20
N ALA A 223 5.70 -14.68 5.80
CA ALA A 223 4.35 -15.18 5.62
C ALA A 223 4.25 -15.97 4.32
N MET A 224 3.79 -17.21 4.41
CA MET A 224 3.67 -18.16 3.29
C MET A 224 2.29 -18.09 2.64
N HIS A 225 2.23 -17.89 1.30
CA HIS A 225 0.98 -17.91 0.56
C HIS A 225 0.99 -18.97 -0.54
N SER A 226 -0.08 -19.76 -0.60
CA SER A 226 -0.29 -20.74 -1.66
C SER A 226 -0.87 -20.10 -2.92
N HIS A 227 -0.69 -20.75 -4.08
CA HIS A 227 -1.36 -20.34 -5.30
C HIS A 227 -2.88 -20.24 -5.13
N ARG A 228 -3.48 -21.21 -4.42
CA ARG A 228 -4.93 -21.21 -4.14
C ARG A 228 -5.38 -19.94 -3.43
N GLY A 229 -4.69 -19.57 -2.34
CA GLY A 229 -5.01 -18.36 -1.56
C GLY A 229 -4.96 -17.10 -2.40
N LEU A 230 -3.91 -16.96 -3.22
CA LEU A 230 -3.71 -15.82 -4.12
C LEU A 230 -4.81 -15.75 -5.18
N VAL A 231 -5.07 -16.84 -5.90
CA VAL A 231 -6.10 -16.88 -6.96
C VAL A 231 -7.50 -16.66 -6.38
N TYR A 232 -7.77 -17.23 -5.22
CA TYR A 232 -9.04 -17.03 -4.51
C TYR A 232 -9.25 -15.55 -4.16
N THR A 233 -8.22 -14.90 -3.66
CA THR A 233 -8.26 -13.47 -3.30
C THR A 233 -8.45 -12.58 -4.53
N MET A 234 -7.77 -12.83 -5.65
CA MET A 234 -7.98 -12.08 -6.89
C MET A 234 -9.44 -12.08 -7.34
N ARG A 235 -10.06 -13.26 -7.32
CA ARG A 235 -11.49 -13.42 -7.67
C ARG A 235 -12.38 -12.65 -6.70
N GLY A 236 -12.06 -12.73 -5.41
CA GLY A 236 -12.77 -12.03 -4.35
C GLY A 236 -12.67 -10.50 -4.48
N TYR A 237 -11.48 -9.98 -4.75
CA TYR A 237 -11.27 -8.54 -4.96
C TYR A 237 -12.14 -7.98 -6.07
N ASN A 238 -12.35 -8.73 -7.15
CA ASN A 238 -13.17 -8.26 -8.26
C ASN A 238 -14.66 -8.15 -7.90
N THR A 239 -15.11 -8.78 -6.84
CA THR A 239 -16.49 -8.61 -6.33
C THR A 239 -16.66 -7.30 -5.55
N LEU A 240 -15.59 -6.80 -4.93
CA LEU A 240 -15.57 -5.55 -4.15
C LEU A 240 -15.15 -4.35 -5.00
N LEU A 241 -14.05 -4.48 -5.74
CA LEU A 241 -13.36 -3.42 -6.46
C LEU A 241 -13.33 -3.74 -7.97
N ALA A 242 -14.51 -3.94 -8.55
CA ALA A 242 -14.66 -4.37 -9.94
C ALA A 242 -13.81 -3.57 -10.92
N GLN A 243 -12.89 -4.26 -11.61
CA GLN A 243 -11.97 -3.71 -12.61
C GLN A 243 -11.96 -4.58 -13.86
N GLY A 244 -11.46 -4.04 -14.95
CA GLY A 244 -11.35 -4.74 -16.23
C GLY A 244 -10.32 -4.09 -17.16
N GLU A 245 -10.30 -4.54 -18.40
CA GLU A 245 -9.32 -4.16 -19.43
C GLU A 245 -9.32 -2.67 -19.81
N GLY A 246 -10.39 -1.94 -19.48
CA GLY A 246 -10.49 -0.50 -19.67
C GLY A 246 -9.91 0.32 -18.51
N ASP A 247 -9.46 -0.33 -17.46
CA ASP A 247 -8.92 0.34 -16.28
C ASP A 247 -7.41 0.52 -16.36
N GLU A 248 -6.94 1.65 -15.85
CA GLU A 248 -5.54 2.00 -15.72
C GLU A 248 -5.23 2.28 -14.26
N ARG A 249 -4.13 1.72 -13.77
CA ARG A 249 -3.66 1.82 -12.39
C ARG A 249 -2.25 2.36 -12.36
N MET A 250 -1.91 3.07 -11.29
CA MET A 250 -0.50 3.33 -10.94
C MET A 250 0.06 2.12 -10.19
N CYS A 251 1.33 1.80 -10.45
CA CYS A 251 2.10 0.80 -9.74
C CYS A 251 3.37 1.48 -9.19
N PHE A 252 3.43 1.71 -7.89
CA PHE A 252 4.52 2.45 -7.24
C PHE A 252 4.73 2.07 -5.78
N LEU A 253 3.78 1.39 -5.16
CA LEU A 253 4.02 0.81 -3.84
C LEU A 253 4.97 -0.39 -3.99
N PRO A 254 5.74 -0.76 -2.95
CA PRO A 254 6.68 -1.87 -3.06
C PRO A 254 5.99 -3.20 -3.41
N LEU A 255 6.45 -3.87 -4.48
CA LEU A 255 5.95 -5.19 -4.91
C LEU A 255 6.33 -6.32 -3.93
N CYS A 256 7.33 -6.13 -3.10
CA CYS A 256 7.62 -7.02 -1.97
C CYS A 256 6.54 -6.96 -0.88
N HIS A 257 5.66 -5.95 -0.88
CA HIS A 257 4.54 -5.82 0.04
C HIS A 257 3.25 -6.38 -0.57
N ILE A 258 2.47 -7.13 0.24
CA ILE A 258 1.23 -7.79 -0.22
C ILE A 258 0.21 -6.84 -0.86
N ALA A 259 0.16 -5.58 -0.44
CA ALA A 259 -0.81 -4.61 -0.94
C ALA A 259 -0.63 -4.33 -2.44
N GLU A 260 0.60 -4.15 -2.92
CA GLU A 260 0.87 -3.93 -4.35
C GLU A 260 0.97 -5.24 -5.11
N ARG A 261 1.60 -6.26 -4.53
CA ARG A 261 1.73 -7.56 -5.18
C ARG A 261 0.38 -8.22 -5.46
N MET A 262 -0.51 -8.25 -4.46
CA MET A 262 -1.86 -8.79 -4.62
C MET A 262 -2.82 -7.79 -5.26
N GLY A 263 -2.90 -6.57 -4.71
CA GLY A 263 -3.87 -5.55 -5.14
C GLY A 263 -3.49 -4.85 -6.44
N GLY A 264 -2.20 -4.80 -6.78
CA GLY A 264 -1.64 -4.29 -8.02
C GLY A 264 -1.43 -5.39 -9.05
N GLU A 265 -0.30 -6.09 -8.96
CA GLU A 265 0.19 -7.04 -9.96
C GLU A 265 -0.78 -8.18 -10.24
N TYR A 266 -1.06 -9.04 -9.26
CA TYR A 266 -1.89 -10.23 -9.49
C TYR A 266 -3.33 -9.88 -9.81
N PHE A 267 -3.87 -8.84 -9.19
CA PHE A 267 -5.22 -8.41 -9.51
C PHE A 267 -5.32 -7.81 -10.92
N ALA A 268 -4.32 -7.06 -11.38
CA ALA A 268 -4.26 -6.59 -12.77
C ALA A 268 -4.05 -7.74 -13.75
N MET A 269 -3.27 -8.76 -13.39
CA MET A 269 -3.12 -10.00 -14.17
C MET A 269 -4.47 -10.67 -14.39
N TYR A 270 -5.30 -10.76 -13.37
CA TYR A 270 -6.64 -11.36 -13.45
C TYR A 270 -7.62 -10.50 -14.26
N THR A 271 -7.68 -9.20 -14.00
CA THR A 271 -8.66 -8.28 -14.58
C THR A 271 -8.29 -7.78 -15.97
N GLY A 272 -7.00 -7.77 -16.32
CA GLY A 272 -6.45 -7.18 -17.54
C GLY A 272 -6.32 -5.66 -17.47
N SER A 273 -6.43 -5.05 -16.29
CA SER A 273 -6.16 -3.62 -16.12
C SER A 273 -4.69 -3.30 -16.38
N ILE A 274 -4.42 -2.10 -16.89
CA ILE A 274 -3.07 -1.67 -17.24
C ILE A 274 -2.35 -1.16 -15.99
N LEU A 275 -1.14 -1.67 -15.75
CA LEU A 275 -0.22 -1.18 -14.73
C LEU A 275 0.71 -0.11 -15.31
N ASN A 276 0.80 1.04 -14.66
CA ASN A 276 1.70 2.12 -15.04
C ASN A 276 2.74 2.31 -13.94
N PHE A 277 3.98 1.87 -14.21
CA PHE A 277 5.12 1.96 -13.32
C PHE A 277 5.71 3.36 -13.38
N VAL A 278 5.88 3.98 -12.22
CA VAL A 278 6.49 5.31 -12.12
C VAL A 278 7.99 5.23 -12.41
N GLU A 279 8.58 6.36 -12.83
CA GLU A 279 10.02 6.44 -13.09
C GLU A 279 10.83 6.26 -11.80
N ASN A 280 10.39 6.93 -10.74
CA ASN A 280 10.89 6.77 -9.38
C ASN A 280 9.82 7.22 -8.37
N PRO A 281 9.94 6.87 -7.08
CA PRO A 281 8.94 7.20 -6.06
C PRO A 281 8.68 8.71 -5.88
N GLU A 282 9.65 9.56 -6.16
CA GLU A 282 9.54 11.01 -6.03
C GLU A 282 8.66 11.62 -7.12
N THR A 283 8.61 11.00 -8.30
CA THR A 283 7.83 11.47 -9.46
C THR A 283 6.37 11.00 -9.46
N VAL A 284 5.90 10.32 -8.42
CA VAL A 284 4.52 9.83 -8.33
C VAL A 284 3.49 10.93 -8.63
N PRO A 285 3.56 12.15 -8.05
CA PRO A 285 2.56 13.19 -8.32
C PRO A 285 2.49 13.60 -9.79
N GLU A 286 3.64 13.71 -10.46
CA GLU A 286 3.74 14.05 -11.88
C GLU A 286 3.18 12.92 -12.74
N ASN A 287 3.57 11.70 -12.47
CA ASN A 287 3.18 10.52 -13.22
C ASN A 287 1.67 10.23 -13.06
N VAL A 288 1.10 10.46 -11.88
CA VAL A 288 -0.36 10.37 -11.65
C VAL A 288 -1.09 11.40 -12.50
N ARG A 289 -0.58 12.63 -12.62
CA ARG A 289 -1.18 13.68 -13.47
C ARG A 289 -1.16 13.32 -14.96
N GLU A 290 -0.07 12.72 -15.42
CA GLU A 290 0.11 12.30 -16.82
C GLU A 290 -0.82 11.14 -17.20
N ILE A 291 -0.88 10.10 -16.38
CA ILE A 291 -1.69 8.91 -16.62
C ILE A 291 -3.17 9.14 -16.29
N SER A 292 -3.45 9.88 -15.22
CA SER A 292 -4.80 10.05 -14.69
C SER A 292 -5.53 8.71 -14.52
N PRO A 293 -5.09 7.84 -13.60
CA PRO A 293 -5.57 6.48 -13.48
C PRO A 293 -7.10 6.42 -13.27
N THR A 294 -7.74 5.38 -13.79
CA THR A 294 -9.19 5.16 -13.60
C THR A 294 -9.48 4.53 -12.25
N VAL A 295 -8.53 3.80 -11.70
CA VAL A 295 -8.53 3.26 -10.35
C VAL A 295 -7.20 3.59 -9.70
N PHE A 296 -7.23 4.22 -8.54
CA PHE A 296 -6.01 4.61 -7.87
C PHE A 296 -6.01 4.12 -6.42
N THR A 297 -5.06 3.23 -6.12
CA THR A 297 -4.83 2.68 -4.78
C THR A 297 -3.58 3.31 -4.19
N ALA A 298 -3.70 3.85 -2.99
CA ALA A 298 -2.57 4.40 -2.27
C ALA A 298 -2.77 4.31 -0.76
N VAL A 299 -1.67 4.46 -0.01
CA VAL A 299 -1.70 4.58 1.44
C VAL A 299 -2.17 5.99 1.86
N PRO A 300 -2.70 6.19 3.08
CA PRO A 300 -3.23 7.47 3.55
C PRO A 300 -2.29 8.65 3.34
N ARG A 301 -0.99 8.47 3.58
CA ARG A 301 0.02 9.52 3.41
C ARG A 301 0.06 10.13 2.01
N VAL A 302 -0.15 9.34 0.97
CA VAL A 302 -0.22 9.85 -0.42
C VAL A 302 -1.44 10.77 -0.58
N TRP A 303 -2.56 10.39 -0.02
CA TRP A 303 -3.80 11.18 -0.05
C TRP A 303 -3.67 12.47 0.73
N GLU A 304 -3.00 12.44 1.88
CA GLU A 304 -2.68 13.61 2.70
C GLU A 304 -1.77 14.57 1.95
N LYS A 305 -0.72 14.07 1.28
CA LYS A 305 0.20 14.89 0.48
C LYS A 305 -0.51 15.58 -0.69
N PHE A 306 -1.41 14.89 -1.40
CA PHE A 306 -2.22 15.51 -2.45
C PHE A 306 -3.16 16.58 -1.90
N TYR A 307 -3.81 16.33 -0.76
CA TYR A 307 -4.65 17.32 -0.09
C TYR A 307 -3.85 18.56 0.29
N SER A 308 -2.72 18.37 0.94
CA SER A 308 -1.83 19.48 1.36
C SER A 308 -1.35 20.30 0.18
N GLY A 309 -0.93 19.65 -0.91
CA GLY A 309 -0.54 20.35 -2.14
C GLY A 309 -1.66 21.22 -2.73
N VAL A 310 -2.91 20.75 -2.69
CA VAL A 310 -4.07 21.56 -3.12
C VAL A 310 -4.31 22.73 -2.17
N MET A 311 -4.16 22.53 -0.85
CA MET A 311 -4.35 23.63 0.12
C MET A 311 -3.29 24.71 -0.03
N ILE A 312 -2.04 24.36 -0.32
CA ILE A 312 -0.95 25.32 -0.61
C ILE A 312 -1.27 26.10 -1.89
N ALA A 313 -1.56 25.39 -2.99
CA ALA A 313 -1.90 26.05 -4.26
C ALA A 313 -3.09 27.01 -4.12
N LEU A 314 -4.05 26.71 -3.25
CA LEU A 314 -5.16 27.59 -2.95
C LEU A 314 -4.76 28.83 -2.15
N LYS A 315 -3.78 28.76 -1.24
CA LYS A 315 -3.26 29.96 -0.54
C LYS A 315 -2.61 30.95 -1.50
N GLU A 316 -1.94 30.44 -2.53
CA GLU A 316 -1.29 31.27 -3.57
C GLU A 316 -2.28 31.76 -4.64
N ALA A 317 -3.47 31.21 -4.70
CA ALA A 317 -4.48 31.55 -5.67
C ALA A 317 -5.08 32.94 -5.40
N SER A 318 -5.60 33.59 -6.48
CA SER A 318 -6.31 34.86 -6.34
C SER A 318 -7.56 34.72 -5.45
N ARG A 319 -7.96 35.82 -4.82
CA ARG A 319 -9.16 35.86 -3.97
C ARG A 319 -10.41 35.34 -4.68
N LEU A 320 -10.52 35.57 -5.99
CA LEU A 320 -11.64 35.09 -6.79
C LEU A 320 -11.60 33.55 -6.91
N GLN A 321 -10.43 32.98 -7.16
CA GLN A 321 -10.25 31.52 -7.22
C GLN A 321 -10.51 30.87 -5.87
N GLN A 322 -10.05 31.47 -4.78
CA GLN A 322 -10.33 31.02 -3.41
C GLN A 322 -11.83 31.01 -3.12
N ALA A 323 -12.54 32.10 -3.49
CA ALA A 323 -13.99 32.19 -3.31
C ALA A 323 -14.74 31.16 -4.18
N ALA A 324 -14.32 30.99 -5.43
CA ALA A 324 -14.88 29.98 -6.35
C ALA A 324 -14.70 28.56 -5.80
N TYR A 325 -13.49 28.23 -5.31
CA TYR A 325 -13.23 26.95 -4.65
C TYR A 325 -14.07 26.78 -3.40
N GLY A 326 -14.10 27.78 -2.50
CA GLY A 326 -14.87 27.74 -1.25
C GLY A 326 -16.36 27.47 -1.49
N TRP A 327 -16.97 28.15 -2.47
CA TRP A 327 -18.33 27.88 -2.86
C TRP A 327 -18.50 26.47 -3.43
N SER A 328 -17.61 26.08 -4.35
CA SER A 328 -17.68 24.80 -5.05
C SER A 328 -17.53 23.61 -4.11
N ILE A 329 -16.54 23.64 -3.20
CA ILE A 329 -16.33 22.56 -2.22
C ILE A 329 -17.47 22.51 -1.20
N GLY A 330 -18.07 23.66 -0.85
CA GLY A 330 -19.27 23.73 -0.02
C GLY A 330 -20.47 23.04 -0.65
N VAL A 331 -20.69 23.20 -1.96
CA VAL A 331 -21.70 22.46 -2.72
C VAL A 331 -21.36 20.96 -2.74
N GLY A 332 -20.09 20.61 -2.96
CA GLY A 332 -19.61 19.23 -2.94
C GLY A 332 -19.86 18.55 -1.58
N ARG A 333 -19.57 19.23 -0.46
CA ARG A 333 -19.85 18.73 0.89
C ARG A 333 -21.33 18.45 1.11
N GLN A 334 -22.24 19.37 0.71
CA GLN A 334 -23.69 19.14 0.83
C GLN A 334 -24.14 17.89 0.08
N ILE A 335 -23.50 17.59 -1.05
CA ILE A 335 -23.75 16.37 -1.81
C ILE A 335 -23.22 15.15 -1.08
N ALA A 336 -21.95 15.19 -0.66
CA ALA A 336 -21.31 14.11 0.08
C ALA A 336 -22.14 13.74 1.33
N ASP A 337 -22.56 14.73 2.12
CA ASP A 337 -23.37 14.49 3.31
C ASP A 337 -24.69 13.78 2.98
N ARG A 338 -25.43 14.25 1.94
CA ARG A 338 -26.67 13.59 1.54
C ARG A 338 -26.47 12.14 1.11
N VAL A 339 -25.38 11.87 0.40
CA VAL A 339 -25.04 10.51 -0.05
C VAL A 339 -24.70 9.62 1.14
N LEU A 340 -23.87 10.12 2.05
CA LEU A 340 -23.47 9.38 3.27
C LEU A 340 -24.68 9.07 4.17
N GLU A 341 -25.67 9.98 4.20
CA GLU A 341 -26.92 9.80 4.93
C GLU A 341 -27.97 8.98 4.17
N GLY A 342 -27.69 8.57 2.93
CA GLY A 342 -28.65 7.84 2.08
C GLY A 342 -29.83 8.70 1.61
N ARG A 343 -29.72 10.04 1.69
CA ARG A 343 -30.78 10.97 1.28
C ARG A 343 -30.73 11.25 -0.22
N PRO A 344 -31.87 11.40 -0.90
CA PRO A 344 -31.90 11.74 -2.32
C PRO A 344 -31.34 13.15 -2.56
N VAL A 345 -30.60 13.29 -3.65
CA VAL A 345 -30.10 14.59 -4.11
C VAL A 345 -31.06 15.19 -5.13
N GLY A 346 -31.63 16.33 -4.78
CA GLY A 346 -32.58 17.04 -5.65
C GLY A 346 -31.91 17.57 -6.93
N ALA A 347 -32.74 17.77 -7.98
CA ALA A 347 -32.27 18.22 -9.30
C ALA A 347 -31.47 19.53 -9.24
N TRP A 348 -31.94 20.49 -8.41
CA TRP A 348 -31.28 21.77 -8.23
C TRP A 348 -29.87 21.66 -7.63
N LEU A 349 -29.68 20.80 -6.64
CA LEU A 349 -28.35 20.57 -6.04
C LEU A 349 -27.42 19.86 -7.04
N ARG A 350 -27.94 18.95 -7.87
CA ARG A 350 -27.18 18.35 -8.97
C ARG A 350 -26.71 19.37 -9.99
N LEU A 351 -27.57 20.32 -10.34
CA LEU A 351 -27.21 21.40 -11.26
C LEU A 351 -26.11 22.29 -10.65
N LYS A 352 -26.25 22.68 -9.38
CA LYS A 352 -25.21 23.43 -8.65
C LYS A 352 -23.88 22.66 -8.63
N PHE A 353 -23.93 21.36 -8.45
CA PHE A 353 -22.71 20.54 -8.42
C PHE A 353 -22.03 20.46 -9.80
N ARG A 354 -22.81 20.36 -10.88
CA ARG A 354 -22.24 20.43 -12.23
C ARG A 354 -21.54 21.77 -12.47
N LEU A 355 -22.13 22.86 -12.01
CA LEU A 355 -21.52 24.19 -12.09
C LEU A 355 -20.25 24.26 -11.21
N ALA A 356 -20.32 23.74 -9.98
CA ALA A 356 -19.17 23.70 -9.06
C ALA A 356 -17.99 22.89 -9.62
N ARG A 357 -18.29 21.74 -10.27
CA ARG A 357 -17.29 20.96 -10.98
C ARG A 357 -16.62 21.78 -12.08
N TRP A 358 -17.40 22.37 -12.95
CA TRP A 358 -16.88 23.18 -14.06
C TRP A 358 -16.08 24.39 -13.57
N LEU A 359 -16.52 25.04 -12.49
CA LEU A 359 -15.90 26.27 -11.98
C LEU A 359 -14.56 26.00 -11.27
N ALA A 360 -14.48 24.96 -10.45
CA ALA A 360 -13.30 24.71 -9.62
C ALA A 360 -12.95 23.23 -9.41
N LEU A 361 -13.92 22.33 -9.12
CA LEU A 361 -13.59 20.99 -8.64
C LEU A 361 -12.90 20.11 -9.69
N ASP A 362 -13.27 20.24 -10.98
CA ASP A 362 -12.60 19.50 -12.05
C ASP A 362 -11.15 19.98 -12.28
N ASN A 363 -10.84 21.25 -11.99
CA ASN A 363 -9.47 21.75 -12.01
C ASN A 363 -8.63 21.14 -10.86
N VAL A 364 -9.21 21.04 -9.66
CA VAL A 364 -8.55 20.36 -8.52
C VAL A 364 -8.33 18.88 -8.85
N ARG A 365 -9.31 18.19 -9.41
CA ARG A 365 -9.16 16.79 -9.83
C ARG A 365 -8.06 16.60 -10.88
N LYS A 366 -7.92 17.54 -11.83
CA LYS A 366 -6.83 17.54 -12.81
C LYS A 366 -5.46 17.84 -12.17
N LEU A 367 -5.44 18.77 -11.21
CA LEU A 367 -4.22 19.12 -10.48
C LEU A 367 -3.65 17.90 -9.73
N ILE A 368 -4.51 17.07 -9.17
CA ILE A 368 -4.12 15.81 -8.50
C ILE A 368 -3.85 14.70 -9.53
N GLY A 369 -4.52 14.71 -10.69
CA GLY A 369 -4.49 13.63 -11.68
C GLY A 369 -5.57 12.57 -11.49
N ILE A 370 -6.67 12.86 -10.77
CA ILE A 370 -7.76 11.92 -10.49
C ILE A 370 -9.05 12.21 -11.26
N HIS A 371 -9.00 13.03 -12.29
CA HIS A 371 -10.19 13.45 -13.04
C HIS A 371 -10.85 12.32 -13.84
N ARG A 372 -10.11 11.24 -14.16
CA ARG A 372 -10.64 10.01 -14.78
C ARG A 372 -11.00 8.94 -13.74
N ALA A 373 -10.63 9.12 -12.47
CA ALA A 373 -10.82 8.10 -11.46
C ALA A 373 -12.30 7.77 -11.25
N ARG A 374 -12.62 6.49 -11.32
CA ARG A 374 -13.93 5.92 -10.98
C ARG A 374 -14.09 5.82 -9.47
N PHE A 375 -13.03 5.38 -8.81
CA PHE A 375 -12.89 5.35 -7.36
C PHE A 375 -11.42 5.36 -6.95
N LEU A 376 -11.19 5.76 -5.72
CA LEU A 376 -9.90 5.73 -5.03
C LEU A 376 -9.96 4.63 -3.97
N VAL A 377 -8.84 3.99 -3.69
CA VAL A 377 -8.75 2.98 -2.64
C VAL A 377 -7.66 3.39 -1.65
N THR A 378 -7.99 3.34 -0.38
CA THR A 378 -7.05 3.60 0.72
C THR A 378 -7.04 2.43 1.69
N GLY A 379 -5.87 2.10 2.22
CA GLY A 379 -5.70 1.01 3.18
C GLY A 379 -4.31 0.96 3.77
N ALA A 380 -3.99 -0.13 4.44
CA ALA A 380 -2.73 -0.40 5.14
C ALA A 380 -2.43 0.52 6.35
N ALA A 381 -3.11 1.66 6.51
CA ALA A 381 -3.07 2.51 7.68
C ALA A 381 -4.41 3.24 7.84
N PRO A 382 -4.75 3.75 9.04
CA PRO A 382 -5.93 4.58 9.24
C PRO A 382 -5.85 5.88 8.45
N ILE A 383 -7.01 6.37 8.01
CA ILE A 383 -7.17 7.66 7.31
C ILE A 383 -8.17 8.54 8.05
N SER A 384 -7.96 9.86 8.02
CA SER A 384 -8.95 10.79 8.57
C SER A 384 -10.28 10.71 7.81
N PRO A 385 -11.43 10.51 8.49
CA PRO A 385 -12.74 10.55 7.87
C PRO A 385 -13.03 11.87 7.14
N GLU A 386 -12.47 12.99 7.61
CA GLU A 386 -12.61 14.29 6.97
C GLU A 386 -11.89 14.35 5.62
N LEU A 387 -10.76 13.67 5.50
CA LEU A 387 -10.04 13.56 4.23
C LEU A 387 -10.86 12.73 3.22
N VAL A 388 -11.45 11.62 3.64
CA VAL A 388 -12.37 10.82 2.82
C VAL A 388 -13.55 11.67 2.35
N ARG A 389 -14.17 12.45 3.25
CA ARG A 389 -15.26 13.39 2.92
C ARG A 389 -14.84 14.46 1.92
N TRP A 390 -13.60 14.94 2.01
CA TRP A 390 -13.07 15.92 1.07
C TRP A 390 -12.98 15.34 -0.36
N TYR A 391 -12.45 14.13 -0.54
CA TYR A 391 -12.42 13.46 -1.85
C TYR A 391 -13.83 13.20 -2.38
N LEU A 392 -14.76 12.79 -1.52
CA LEU A 392 -16.17 12.65 -1.87
C LEU A 392 -16.77 13.99 -2.34
N ALA A 393 -16.44 15.09 -1.69
CA ALA A 393 -16.90 16.43 -2.08
C ALA A 393 -16.32 16.89 -3.44
N LEU A 394 -15.13 16.40 -3.82
CA LEU A 394 -14.61 16.55 -5.18
C LEU A 394 -15.39 15.72 -6.22
N GLY A 395 -16.25 14.80 -5.78
CA GLY A 395 -17.03 13.90 -6.63
C GLY A 395 -16.27 12.62 -7.02
N VAL A 396 -15.27 12.21 -6.25
CA VAL A 396 -14.56 10.93 -6.45
C VAL A 396 -14.73 10.05 -5.20
N PRO A 397 -15.36 8.87 -5.33
CA PRO A 397 -15.50 7.94 -4.21
C PRO A 397 -14.14 7.46 -3.72
N MET A 398 -13.93 7.51 -2.40
CA MET A 398 -12.77 6.90 -1.75
C MET A 398 -13.25 5.74 -0.89
N LEU A 399 -12.64 4.57 -1.09
CA LEU A 399 -13.02 3.31 -0.47
C LEU A 399 -11.93 2.88 0.50
N GLU A 400 -12.31 2.71 1.76
CA GLU A 400 -11.42 2.20 2.79
C GLU A 400 -11.43 0.67 2.75
N VAL A 401 -10.25 0.06 2.73
CA VAL A 401 -10.07 -1.39 2.80
C VAL A 401 -9.13 -1.72 3.96
N TRP A 402 -9.40 -2.84 4.60
CA TRP A 402 -8.54 -3.34 5.67
C TRP A 402 -8.18 -4.81 5.47
N GLY A 403 -6.96 -5.12 5.83
CA GLY A 403 -6.40 -6.44 5.84
C GLY A 403 -4.92 -6.40 6.20
N MET A 404 -4.29 -7.54 6.14
CA MET A 404 -2.90 -7.71 6.51
C MET A 404 -2.21 -8.73 5.60
N THR A 405 -0.91 -8.87 5.72
CA THR A 405 -0.17 -9.86 4.93
C THR A 405 -0.72 -11.26 5.17
N GLU A 406 -0.97 -11.62 6.43
CA GLU A 406 -1.45 -12.92 6.84
C GLU A 406 -2.87 -13.26 6.33
N SER A 407 -3.63 -12.27 5.87
CA SER A 407 -4.92 -12.46 5.21
C SER A 407 -4.87 -12.26 3.69
N CYS A 408 -3.68 -12.27 3.09
CA CYS A 408 -3.47 -12.08 1.66
C CYS A 408 -4.03 -10.73 1.14
N GLY A 409 -3.94 -9.67 1.95
CA GLY A 409 -4.46 -8.35 1.65
C GLY A 409 -5.83 -8.09 2.27
N ALA A 410 -6.76 -7.44 1.55
CA ALA A 410 -8.00 -6.94 2.12
C ALA A 410 -8.97 -8.05 2.57
N SER A 411 -9.43 -7.97 3.81
CA SER A 411 -10.45 -8.86 4.40
C SER A 411 -11.79 -8.17 4.58
N THR A 412 -11.77 -6.85 4.73
CA THR A 412 -12.97 -6.00 4.71
C THR A 412 -12.80 -4.88 3.71
N GLY A 413 -13.89 -4.28 3.28
CA GLY A 413 -13.81 -3.12 2.40
C GLY A 413 -15.14 -2.40 2.27
N VAL A 414 -15.07 -1.10 2.18
CA VAL A 414 -16.22 -0.23 2.00
C VAL A 414 -16.73 -0.35 0.56
N PRO A 415 -17.97 -0.82 0.34
CA PRO A 415 -18.50 -0.92 -1.01
C PRO A 415 -18.80 0.46 -1.60
N PRO A 416 -18.58 0.64 -2.93
CA PRO A 416 -18.87 1.93 -3.59
C PRO A 416 -20.33 2.40 -3.44
N SER A 417 -21.25 1.46 -3.28
CA SER A 417 -22.69 1.75 -3.12
C SER A 417 -23.06 2.35 -1.76
N ARG A 418 -22.20 2.20 -0.75
CA ARG A 418 -22.50 2.67 0.62
C ARG A 418 -21.23 3.02 1.39
N ILE A 419 -20.70 4.18 1.07
CA ILE A 419 -19.46 4.69 1.70
C ILE A 419 -19.76 5.15 3.13
N ARG A 420 -18.86 4.79 4.06
CA ARG A 420 -18.90 5.21 5.48
C ARG A 420 -17.51 5.60 5.93
N PRO A 421 -17.17 6.88 5.91
CA PRO A 421 -15.85 7.34 6.35
C PRO A 421 -15.52 6.93 7.78
N GLY A 422 -14.30 6.45 7.99
CA GLY A 422 -13.83 5.93 9.27
C GLY A 422 -14.32 4.51 9.59
N SER A 423 -14.89 3.81 8.61
CA SER A 423 -15.18 2.39 8.68
C SER A 423 -14.30 1.64 7.69
N ILE A 424 -13.83 0.47 8.06
CA ILE A 424 -13.11 -0.46 7.17
C ILE A 424 -14.06 -1.34 6.34
N GLY A 425 -15.37 -1.06 6.39
CA GLY A 425 -16.40 -1.78 5.65
C GLY A 425 -16.83 -3.11 6.26
N PRO A 426 -17.78 -3.81 5.62
CA PRO A 426 -18.15 -5.17 5.97
C PRO A 426 -17.10 -6.18 5.54
N ALA A 427 -17.24 -7.43 6.02
CA ALA A 427 -16.47 -8.56 5.50
C ALA A 427 -16.63 -8.67 3.99
N THR A 428 -15.56 -8.98 3.30
CA THR A 428 -15.64 -9.29 1.86
C THR A 428 -16.38 -10.60 1.64
N SER A 429 -16.90 -10.81 0.45
CA SER A 429 -17.70 -12.00 0.12
C SER A 429 -16.90 -13.32 0.12
N TYR A 430 -15.59 -13.24 0.25
CA TYR A 430 -14.69 -14.39 0.12
C TYR A 430 -14.03 -14.81 1.44
N ASN A 431 -14.35 -14.14 2.56
CA ASN A 431 -13.89 -14.55 3.89
C ASN A 431 -14.96 -14.31 4.96
N GLU A 432 -14.71 -14.87 6.12
CA GLU A 432 -15.49 -14.62 7.32
C GLU A 432 -14.70 -13.68 8.23
N VAL A 433 -15.38 -12.66 8.75
CA VAL A 433 -14.80 -11.72 9.73
C VAL A 433 -15.75 -11.61 10.92
N ARG A 434 -15.20 -11.70 12.13
CA ARG A 434 -15.97 -11.52 13.38
C ARG A 434 -15.11 -10.84 14.44
N LEU A 435 -15.76 -10.40 15.50
CA LEU A 435 -15.08 -9.96 16.72
C LEU A 435 -15.01 -11.11 17.72
N ASP A 436 -13.86 -11.25 18.38
CA ASP A 436 -13.77 -12.06 19.57
C ASP A 436 -14.63 -11.43 20.67
N PRO A 437 -15.56 -12.18 21.30
CA PRO A 437 -16.52 -11.61 22.25
C PRO A 437 -15.89 -11.13 23.57
N LYS A 438 -14.66 -11.55 23.89
CA LYS A 438 -13.98 -11.21 25.13
C LYS A 438 -13.02 -10.04 24.95
N THR A 439 -12.30 -10.02 23.84
CA THR A 439 -11.22 -9.05 23.60
C THR A 439 -11.61 -7.95 22.62
N GLY A 440 -12.65 -8.14 21.81
CA GLY A 440 -12.99 -7.27 20.69
C GLY A 440 -12.02 -7.38 19.51
N GLU A 441 -11.13 -8.37 19.52
CA GLU A 441 -10.18 -8.62 18.44
C GLU A 441 -10.93 -9.00 17.16
N ILE A 442 -10.49 -8.44 16.02
CA ILE A 442 -10.99 -8.80 14.70
C ILE A 442 -10.35 -10.13 14.29
N LEU A 443 -11.17 -11.14 14.03
CA LEU A 443 -10.75 -12.46 13.59
C LEU A 443 -11.15 -12.67 12.13
N VAL A 444 -10.27 -13.31 11.35
CA VAL A 444 -10.50 -13.60 9.92
C VAL A 444 -10.38 -15.09 9.66
N ARG A 445 -11.28 -15.64 8.82
CA ARG A 445 -11.20 -17.03 8.36
C ARG A 445 -11.57 -17.13 6.89
N GLY A 446 -10.82 -17.92 6.14
CA GLY A 446 -11.10 -18.19 4.72
C GLY A 446 -9.89 -18.73 3.98
N PRO A 447 -10.07 -19.13 2.72
CA PRO A 447 -8.96 -19.61 1.88
C PRO A 447 -7.88 -18.55 1.58
N ASN A 448 -8.15 -17.29 1.88
CA ASN A 448 -7.21 -16.17 1.78
C ASN A 448 -6.23 -16.09 2.96
N VAL A 449 -6.50 -16.79 4.07
CA VAL A 449 -5.59 -16.85 5.21
C VAL A 449 -4.32 -17.59 4.80
N PHE A 450 -3.18 -17.04 5.18
CA PHE A 450 -1.85 -17.57 4.84
C PHE A 450 -1.63 -19.00 5.39
N MET A 451 -0.63 -19.69 4.86
CA MET A 451 -0.30 -21.05 5.28
C MET A 451 0.40 -21.11 6.65
N GLY A 452 0.89 -19.96 7.14
CA GLY A 452 1.68 -19.82 8.34
C GLY A 452 2.99 -19.08 8.10
N TYR A 453 3.80 -18.95 9.14
CA TYR A 453 5.13 -18.34 9.04
C TYR A 453 6.19 -19.39 8.75
N LEU A 454 7.05 -19.11 7.77
CA LEU A 454 8.17 -19.95 7.40
C LEU A 454 9.07 -20.21 8.62
N ASN A 455 9.46 -21.46 8.84
CA ASN A 455 10.32 -21.90 9.94
C ASN A 455 9.84 -21.56 11.37
N LEU A 456 8.58 -21.08 11.53
CA LEU A 456 8.04 -20.61 12.82
C LEU A 456 6.69 -21.25 13.14
N PRO A 457 6.63 -22.60 13.36
CA PRO A 457 5.36 -23.30 13.60
C PRO A 457 4.66 -22.85 14.89
N GLU A 458 5.41 -22.52 15.95
CA GLU A 458 4.84 -22.03 17.21
C GLU A 458 4.13 -20.67 17.00
N LYS A 459 4.79 -19.76 16.26
CA LYS A 459 4.17 -18.46 15.94
C LYS A 459 2.97 -18.59 15.01
N THR A 460 2.98 -19.57 14.15
CA THR A 460 1.81 -19.92 13.32
C THR A 460 0.66 -20.37 14.19
N ALA A 461 0.88 -21.27 15.14
CA ALA A 461 -0.15 -21.76 16.07
C ALA A 461 -0.66 -20.69 17.05
N GLU A 462 0.16 -19.67 17.38
CA GLU A 462 -0.29 -18.49 18.13
C GLU A 462 -1.17 -17.55 17.28
N THR A 463 -1.01 -17.59 15.95
CA THR A 463 -1.65 -16.65 15.03
C THR A 463 -2.89 -17.23 14.37
N ILE A 464 -2.92 -18.54 14.10
CA ILE A 464 -4.08 -19.25 13.56
C ILE A 464 -4.52 -20.27 14.62
N ASP A 465 -5.74 -20.16 15.12
CA ASP A 465 -6.29 -21.10 16.10
C ASP A 465 -6.69 -22.45 15.47
N ALA A 466 -7.08 -23.39 16.33
CA ALA A 466 -7.47 -24.75 15.91
C ALA A 466 -8.72 -24.77 14.99
N ASP A 467 -9.56 -23.74 15.04
CA ASP A 467 -10.76 -23.58 14.20
C ASP A 467 -10.48 -22.84 12.89
N GLY A 468 -9.20 -22.48 12.64
CA GLY A 468 -8.73 -21.78 11.44
C GLY A 468 -8.98 -20.27 11.45
N TRP A 469 -9.22 -19.66 12.61
CA TRP A 469 -9.32 -18.22 12.73
C TRP A 469 -7.95 -17.58 12.88
N LEU A 470 -7.68 -16.60 12.01
CA LEU A 470 -6.52 -15.72 12.09
C LEU A 470 -6.76 -14.65 13.15
N HIS A 471 -5.92 -14.61 14.17
CA HIS A 471 -5.84 -13.57 15.18
C HIS A 471 -5.04 -12.38 14.63
N THR A 472 -5.74 -11.28 14.36
CA THR A 472 -5.13 -10.14 13.65
C THR A 472 -4.35 -9.19 14.55
N GLY A 473 -4.65 -9.20 15.84
CA GLY A 473 -4.14 -8.24 16.82
C GLY A 473 -4.77 -6.86 16.72
N ASP A 474 -5.69 -6.63 15.78
CA ASP A 474 -6.45 -5.40 15.64
C ASP A 474 -7.79 -5.53 16.39
N VAL A 475 -8.12 -4.53 17.21
CA VAL A 475 -9.36 -4.48 18.00
C VAL A 475 -10.34 -3.53 17.34
N GLY A 476 -11.62 -3.89 17.35
CA GLY A 476 -12.61 -3.07 16.68
C GLY A 476 -14.02 -3.21 17.23
N THR A 477 -14.94 -2.57 16.53
CA THR A 477 -16.38 -2.65 16.73
C THR A 477 -17.07 -3.01 15.42
N VAL A 478 -18.27 -3.56 15.49
CA VAL A 478 -19.12 -3.82 14.33
C VAL A 478 -20.50 -3.25 14.59
N ASP A 479 -21.06 -2.54 13.61
CA ASP A 479 -22.42 -2.01 13.71
C ASP A 479 -23.48 -3.04 13.29
N ALA A 480 -24.76 -2.68 13.48
CA ALA A 480 -25.89 -3.53 13.13
C ALA A 480 -25.99 -3.89 11.64
N GLU A 481 -25.27 -3.18 10.78
CA GLU A 481 -25.24 -3.39 9.34
C GLU A 481 -23.98 -4.16 8.88
N GLY A 482 -23.13 -4.59 9.84
CA GLY A 482 -21.94 -5.39 9.59
C GLY A 482 -20.70 -4.57 9.19
N TYR A 483 -20.72 -3.24 9.40
CA TYR A 483 -19.54 -2.40 9.14
C TYR A 483 -18.59 -2.45 10.32
N PHE A 484 -17.37 -2.89 10.06
CA PHE A 484 -16.31 -2.91 11.05
C PHE A 484 -15.63 -1.53 11.14
N ARG A 485 -15.16 -1.24 12.34
CA ARG A 485 -14.37 -0.05 12.63
C ARG A 485 -13.22 -0.45 13.53
N ILE A 486 -11.98 -0.16 13.13
CA ILE A 486 -10.83 -0.40 14.00
C ILE A 486 -10.83 0.65 15.09
N THR A 487 -10.67 0.21 16.32
CA THR A 487 -10.38 1.13 17.44
C THR A 487 -8.88 1.31 17.58
N ASP A 488 -8.12 0.23 17.74
CA ASP A 488 -6.64 0.27 17.75
C ASP A 488 -6.04 -1.13 17.62
N ARG A 489 -4.71 -1.20 17.63
CA ARG A 489 -4.01 -2.47 17.88
C ARG A 489 -4.02 -2.80 19.36
N MET A 490 -4.26 -4.05 19.68
CA MET A 490 -4.30 -4.53 21.07
C MET A 490 -3.05 -4.15 21.88
N LYS A 491 -1.89 -4.14 21.23
CA LYS A 491 -0.59 -3.80 21.84
C LYS A 491 -0.30 -2.30 21.96
N ASP A 492 -1.07 -1.46 21.27
CA ASP A 492 -0.84 -0.01 21.20
C ASP A 492 -1.85 0.79 22.01
N ILE A 493 -2.91 0.14 22.53
CA ILE A 493 -3.87 0.77 23.44
C ILE A 493 -3.14 1.31 24.68
N ILE A 494 -3.30 2.59 24.92
CA ILE A 494 -2.72 3.28 26.09
C ILE A 494 -3.66 3.08 27.28
N ILE A 495 -3.11 2.59 28.38
CA ILE A 495 -3.80 2.56 29.69
C ILE A 495 -3.15 3.61 30.57
N THR A 496 -3.81 4.75 30.73
CA THR A 496 -3.29 5.83 31.57
C THR A 496 -3.17 5.41 33.05
N ALA A 497 -2.40 6.15 33.85
CA ALA A 497 -2.29 5.92 35.28
C ALA A 497 -3.65 5.95 36.01
N GLY A 498 -4.65 6.64 35.45
CA GLY A 498 -6.03 6.65 35.93
C GLY A 498 -6.87 5.46 35.48
N GLY A 499 -6.31 4.48 34.76
CA GLY A 499 -7.01 3.28 34.31
C GLY A 499 -7.93 3.52 33.08
N LYS A 500 -7.83 4.66 32.41
CA LYS A 500 -8.58 4.95 31.18
C LYS A 500 -7.87 4.32 29.97
N ASN A 501 -8.60 3.52 29.20
CA ASN A 501 -8.15 3.04 27.89
C ASN A 501 -8.31 4.17 26.88
N ILE A 502 -7.24 4.48 26.15
CA ILE A 502 -7.19 5.52 25.12
C ILE A 502 -6.64 4.91 23.85
N THR A 503 -7.24 5.25 22.74
CA THR A 503 -6.88 4.89 21.39
C THR A 503 -5.95 5.95 20.80
N PRO A 504 -4.61 5.76 20.81
CA PRO A 504 -3.69 6.79 20.30
C PRO A 504 -3.90 7.08 18.83
N SER A 505 -4.25 6.07 18.03
CA SER A 505 -4.43 6.21 16.58
C SER A 505 -5.49 7.24 16.19
N GLU A 506 -6.55 7.43 16.97
CA GLU A 506 -7.57 8.45 16.68
C GLU A 506 -6.99 9.86 16.77
N LEU A 507 -6.24 10.14 17.83
CA LEU A 507 -5.57 11.44 18.03
C LEU A 507 -4.51 11.68 16.95
N GLU A 508 -3.69 10.66 16.66
CA GLU A 508 -2.61 10.74 15.67
C GLU A 508 -3.15 11.01 14.27
N ASN A 509 -4.25 10.36 13.89
CA ASN A 509 -4.88 10.57 12.58
C ASN A 509 -5.50 11.97 12.44
N GLU A 510 -6.08 12.49 13.52
CA GLU A 510 -6.60 13.86 13.54
C GLU A 510 -5.48 14.91 13.46
N LEU A 511 -4.31 14.65 14.07
CA LEU A 511 -3.13 15.49 13.93
C LEU A 511 -2.57 15.46 12.51
N LYS A 512 -2.44 14.28 11.92
CA LYS A 512 -1.93 14.10 10.54
C LYS A 512 -2.84 14.68 9.45
N PHE A 513 -4.07 15.02 9.77
CA PHE A 513 -4.92 15.81 8.86
C PHE A 513 -4.44 17.26 8.71
N SER A 514 -3.59 17.74 9.59
CA SER A 514 -2.93 19.05 9.43
C SER A 514 -1.90 18.99 8.29
N PRO A 515 -1.87 19.97 7.36
CA PRO A 515 -0.85 20.03 6.32
C PRO A 515 0.57 20.24 6.88
N TYR A 516 0.70 20.62 8.14
CA TYR A 516 1.98 20.91 8.80
C TYR A 516 2.56 19.72 9.55
N ILE A 517 1.82 18.62 9.69
CA ILE A 517 2.21 17.45 10.49
C ILE A 517 2.34 16.23 9.58
N THR A 518 3.55 15.72 9.48
CA THR A 518 3.87 14.51 8.74
C THR A 518 3.48 13.26 9.51
N ASP A 519 3.84 13.21 10.80
CA ASP A 519 3.51 12.09 11.67
C ASP A 519 3.44 12.52 13.14
N ALA A 520 2.81 11.69 13.96
CA ALA A 520 2.63 11.93 15.37
C ALA A 520 2.64 10.62 16.16
N VAL A 521 3.26 10.62 17.33
CA VAL A 521 3.25 9.48 18.26
C VAL A 521 2.73 9.95 19.62
N VAL A 522 1.52 9.52 19.95
CA VAL A 522 0.90 9.81 21.26
C VAL A 522 1.48 8.89 22.34
N ILE A 523 1.90 9.47 23.43
CA ILE A 523 2.51 8.82 24.61
C ILE A 523 1.58 8.98 25.80
N GLY A 524 1.40 7.94 26.62
CA GLY A 524 0.53 8.06 27.80
C GLY A 524 0.36 6.78 28.61
N ASP A 525 0.94 5.65 28.16
CA ASP A 525 0.82 4.39 28.90
C ASP A 525 1.43 4.52 30.30
N LYS A 526 0.61 4.24 31.34
CA LYS A 526 0.94 4.40 32.76
C LYS A 526 1.35 5.84 33.16
N LYS A 527 1.08 6.84 32.32
CA LYS A 527 1.38 8.25 32.58
C LYS A 527 0.12 8.99 33.03
N PRO A 528 0.26 10.15 33.72
CA PRO A 528 -0.89 10.90 34.27
C PRO A 528 -1.71 11.63 33.21
N TYR A 529 -1.15 11.91 32.04
CA TYR A 529 -1.80 12.56 30.91
C TYR A 529 -1.12 12.18 29.59
N LEU A 530 -1.73 12.56 28.46
CA LEU A 530 -1.17 12.31 27.15
C LEU A 530 -0.19 13.41 26.75
N THR A 531 0.90 12.99 26.10
CA THR A 531 1.84 13.85 25.39
C THR A 531 1.99 13.35 23.95
N VAL A 532 2.57 14.14 23.06
CA VAL A 532 2.80 13.74 21.68
C VAL A 532 4.18 14.16 21.18
N ILE A 533 4.80 13.29 20.41
CA ILE A 533 5.97 13.58 19.59
C ILE A 533 5.44 13.88 18.19
N VAL A 534 5.83 15.01 17.60
CA VAL A 534 5.36 15.44 16.29
C VAL A 534 6.53 15.56 15.32
N MET A 535 6.39 15.01 14.15
CA MET A 535 7.25 15.24 13.00
C MET A 535 6.53 16.21 12.04
N ILE A 536 7.14 17.37 11.80
CA ILE A 536 6.56 18.38 10.93
C ILE A 536 6.76 18.04 9.45
N ASP A 537 5.86 18.51 8.60
CA ASP A 537 6.04 18.51 7.16
C ASP A 537 6.96 19.66 6.75
N GLN A 538 8.17 19.33 6.33
CA GLN A 538 9.21 20.32 6.07
C GLN A 538 8.76 21.35 5.03
N GLU A 539 8.26 20.91 3.88
CA GLU A 539 7.90 21.79 2.76
C GLU A 539 6.82 22.79 3.17
N ASN A 540 5.80 22.32 3.88
CA ASN A 540 4.68 23.14 4.32
C ASN A 540 5.04 24.10 5.45
N VAL A 541 5.92 23.67 6.36
CA VAL A 541 6.36 24.52 7.49
C VAL A 541 7.42 25.52 7.04
N GLU A 542 8.31 25.18 6.10
CA GLU A 542 9.21 26.14 5.45
C GLU A 542 8.41 27.23 4.72
N LYS A 543 7.37 26.84 3.99
CA LYS A 543 6.48 27.81 3.35
C LYS A 543 5.77 28.71 4.36
N PHE A 544 5.29 28.13 5.47
CA PHE A 544 4.72 28.91 6.56
C PHE A 544 5.74 29.91 7.13
N ALA A 545 6.96 29.45 7.38
CA ALA A 545 8.05 30.29 7.91
C ALA A 545 8.39 31.45 6.97
N GLN A 546 8.48 31.18 5.67
CA GLN A 546 8.70 32.21 4.63
C GLN A 546 7.55 33.23 4.59
N ASP A 547 6.31 32.77 4.65
CA ASP A 547 5.10 33.62 4.59
C ASP A 547 4.96 34.53 5.84
N HIS A 548 5.65 34.20 6.95
CA HIS A 548 5.60 34.91 8.23
C HIS A 548 6.96 35.52 8.64
N ASP A 549 7.92 35.58 7.72
CA ASP A 549 9.27 36.13 7.96
C ASP A 549 10.00 35.47 9.14
N VAL A 550 9.76 34.16 9.38
CA VAL A 550 10.44 33.38 10.42
C VAL A 550 11.81 32.94 9.90
N PRO A 551 12.91 33.33 10.57
CA PRO A 551 14.25 32.93 10.12
C PRO A 551 14.53 31.45 10.44
N PHE A 552 15.02 30.71 9.45
CA PHE A 552 15.50 29.33 9.64
C PHE A 552 16.67 29.04 8.69
N GLY A 553 17.54 28.10 9.06
CA GLY A 553 18.68 27.69 8.24
C GLY A 553 18.62 26.22 7.83
N ASN A 554 17.91 25.39 8.61
CA ASN A 554 17.73 23.96 8.36
C ASN A 554 16.48 23.46 9.12
N TYR A 555 16.16 22.16 8.94
CA TYR A 555 15.03 21.51 9.58
C TYR A 555 15.05 21.63 11.10
N GLU A 556 16.21 21.43 11.74
CA GLU A 556 16.37 21.54 13.19
C GLU A 556 16.03 22.94 13.72
N SER A 557 16.55 24.00 13.06
CA SER A 557 16.26 25.38 13.44
C SER A 557 14.79 25.73 13.24
N LEU A 558 14.15 25.15 12.21
CA LEU A 558 12.75 25.32 11.93
C LEU A 558 11.87 24.74 13.06
N THR A 559 12.21 23.53 13.55
CA THR A 559 11.48 22.90 14.68
C THR A 559 11.65 23.63 16.02
N ARG A 560 12.65 24.50 16.14
CA ARG A 560 12.90 25.29 17.36
C ARG A 560 12.32 26.70 17.31
N ALA A 561 11.85 27.16 16.16
CA ALA A 561 11.25 28.48 16.01
C ALA A 561 9.95 28.58 16.81
N GLN A 562 9.77 29.66 17.57
CA GLN A 562 8.60 29.84 18.44
C GLN A 562 7.31 29.88 17.62
N GLU A 563 7.32 30.53 16.47
CA GLU A 563 6.19 30.65 15.57
C GLU A 563 5.73 29.26 15.03
N VAL A 564 6.69 28.35 14.80
CA VAL A 564 6.41 26.96 14.40
C VAL A 564 5.84 26.17 15.59
N LEU A 565 6.38 26.34 16.78
CA LEU A 565 5.83 25.74 17.99
C LEU A 565 4.39 26.22 18.24
N ASP A 566 4.13 27.51 18.07
CA ASP A 566 2.78 28.11 18.22
C ASP A 566 1.82 27.58 17.13
N LEU A 567 2.28 27.41 15.89
CA LEU A 567 1.53 26.79 14.81
C LEU A 567 1.09 25.38 15.19
N ILE A 568 2.02 24.55 15.61
CA ILE A 568 1.73 23.15 15.98
C ILE A 568 0.89 23.07 17.25
N GLN A 569 1.09 23.96 18.23
CA GLN A 569 0.19 24.07 19.38
C GLN A 569 -1.25 24.36 18.94
N GLY A 570 -1.45 25.28 18.00
CA GLY A 570 -2.77 25.57 17.43
C GLY A 570 -3.44 24.35 16.78
N GLU A 571 -2.66 23.51 16.08
CA GLU A 571 -3.16 22.27 15.51
C GLU A 571 -3.53 21.24 16.60
N ILE A 572 -2.70 21.12 17.65
CA ILE A 572 -3.00 20.26 18.79
C ILE A 572 -4.27 20.73 19.52
N ASP A 573 -4.46 22.03 19.72
CA ASP A 573 -5.65 22.59 20.35
C ASP A 573 -6.91 22.34 19.52
N ARG A 574 -6.80 22.44 18.19
CA ARG A 574 -7.87 22.10 17.26
C ARG A 574 -8.30 20.63 17.41
N VAL A 575 -7.33 19.72 17.53
CA VAL A 575 -7.59 18.29 17.73
C VAL A 575 -8.18 18.06 19.12
N ASN A 576 -7.58 18.62 20.17
CA ASN A 576 -8.03 18.49 21.55
C ASN A 576 -9.50 18.92 21.74
N ALA A 577 -9.97 19.90 20.97
CA ALA A 577 -11.37 20.35 21.04
C ALA A 577 -12.40 19.25 20.65
N LYS A 578 -11.96 18.20 19.96
CA LYS A 578 -12.81 17.07 19.54
C LYS A 578 -12.86 15.94 20.57
N PHE A 579 -11.96 15.96 21.57
CA PHE A 579 -11.75 14.84 22.51
C PHE A 579 -12.08 15.23 23.96
N ALA A 580 -12.45 14.22 24.74
CA ALA A 580 -12.71 14.41 26.18
C ALA A 580 -11.44 14.86 26.90
N ARG A 581 -11.60 15.62 28.01
CA ARG A 581 -10.47 16.21 28.75
C ARG A 581 -9.35 15.22 29.13
N VAL A 582 -9.72 13.97 29.41
CA VAL A 582 -8.75 12.91 29.78
C VAL A 582 -8.00 12.34 28.57
N GLU A 583 -8.49 12.57 27.39
CA GLU A 583 -7.92 12.13 26.11
C GLU A 583 -7.13 13.26 25.42
N GLN A 584 -7.09 14.44 26.02
CA GLN A 584 -6.40 15.60 25.45
C GLN A 584 -4.89 15.54 25.68
N ILE A 585 -4.15 15.89 24.64
CA ILE A 585 -2.70 16.05 24.65
C ILE A 585 -2.36 17.32 25.47
N LYS A 586 -1.45 17.20 26.44
CA LYS A 586 -1.08 18.30 27.35
C LYS A 586 0.27 18.93 27.05
N LYS A 587 1.20 18.16 26.51
CA LYS A 587 2.53 18.63 26.11
C LYS A 587 2.97 17.95 24.84
N PHE A 588 3.87 18.55 24.09
CA PHE A 588 4.47 17.99 22.88
C PHE A 588 5.92 18.43 22.75
N PHE A 589 6.64 17.73 21.87
CA PHE A 589 7.87 18.25 21.27
C PHE A 589 7.95 17.86 19.80
N LEU A 590 8.70 18.66 19.04
CA LEU A 590 8.97 18.42 17.64
C LEU A 590 10.24 17.58 17.50
N LEU A 591 10.21 16.59 16.57
CA LEU A 591 11.43 15.88 16.18
C LEU A 591 12.33 16.83 15.42
N GLU A 592 13.58 16.92 15.85
CA GLU A 592 14.59 17.81 15.25
C GLU A 592 15.27 17.18 14.02
N THR A 593 14.99 15.91 13.76
CA THR A 593 15.47 15.15 12.60
C THR A 593 14.28 14.64 11.81
N GLN A 594 14.29 14.84 10.50
CA GLN A 594 13.32 14.20 9.62
C GLN A 594 13.72 12.74 9.46
N LEU A 595 12.80 11.83 9.77
CA LEU A 595 13.02 10.40 9.59
C LEU A 595 12.78 10.00 8.14
N SER A 596 13.65 9.11 7.64
CA SER A 596 13.57 8.51 6.30
C SER A 596 13.25 7.00 6.38
N ALA A 597 13.06 6.36 5.25
CA ALA A 597 12.83 4.91 5.18
C ALA A 597 14.04 4.08 5.65
N GLU A 598 15.22 4.67 5.68
CA GLU A 598 16.47 4.05 6.15
C GLU A 598 16.63 4.08 7.67
N ASP A 599 15.83 4.93 8.35
CA ASP A 599 15.88 5.03 9.81
C ASP A 599 15.19 3.83 10.47
N GLU A 600 15.78 3.30 11.53
CA GLU A 600 15.26 2.14 12.27
C GLU A 600 13.85 2.40 12.84
N GLU A 601 13.49 3.64 13.09
CA GLU A 601 12.20 4.07 13.64
C GLU A 601 11.05 3.98 12.66
N LEU A 602 11.32 3.86 11.37
CA LEU A 602 10.31 3.64 10.33
C LEU A 602 10.32 2.20 9.84
N THR A 603 9.18 1.74 9.39
CA THR A 603 9.10 0.55 8.54
C THR A 603 9.43 0.95 7.10
N PRO A 604 9.82 0.01 6.22
CA PRO A 604 9.99 0.32 4.79
C PRO A 604 8.73 0.90 4.13
N THR A 605 7.56 0.73 4.73
CA THR A 605 6.29 1.34 4.32
C THR A 605 6.00 2.67 5.02
N MET A 606 7.03 3.33 5.58
CA MET A 606 6.95 4.65 6.24
C MET A 606 6.02 4.71 7.46
N LYS A 607 5.86 3.62 8.20
CA LYS A 607 5.11 3.59 9.46
C LYS A 607 6.05 3.69 10.65
N LEU A 608 5.77 4.60 11.58
CA LEU A 608 6.54 4.74 12.81
C LEU A 608 6.43 3.48 13.69
N LYS A 609 7.58 2.97 14.10
CA LYS A 609 7.69 1.89 15.09
C LYS A 609 7.65 2.51 16.48
N ARG A 610 6.45 2.68 17.03
CA ARG A 610 6.19 3.37 18.33
C ARG A 610 7.19 3.03 19.43
N LYS A 611 7.52 1.74 19.61
CA LYS A 611 8.44 1.29 20.67
C LYS A 611 9.87 1.81 20.48
N LEU A 612 10.37 1.84 19.25
CA LEU A 612 11.70 2.34 18.95
C LEU A 612 11.76 3.86 19.15
N VAL A 613 10.76 4.58 18.67
CA VAL A 613 10.61 6.02 18.89
C VAL A 613 10.58 6.33 20.40
N GLN A 614 9.78 5.59 21.18
CA GLN A 614 9.70 5.78 22.63
C GLN A 614 11.03 5.48 23.32
N ALA A 615 11.76 4.47 22.90
CA ALA A 615 13.07 4.12 23.48
C ALA A 615 14.13 5.18 23.14
N LYS A 616 14.20 5.60 21.88
CA LYS A 616 15.18 6.59 21.40
C LYS A 616 15.00 7.96 22.06
N TYR A 617 13.76 8.39 22.27
CA TYR A 617 13.44 9.71 22.84
C TYR A 617 12.99 9.66 24.31
N ALA A 618 13.32 8.58 25.04
CA ALA A 618 12.85 8.36 26.42
C ALA A 618 13.13 9.53 27.35
N GLU A 619 14.32 10.14 27.31
CA GLU A 619 14.69 11.28 28.15
C GLU A 619 13.83 12.52 27.89
N ARG A 620 13.55 12.83 26.62
CA ARG A 620 12.68 13.94 26.21
C ARG A 620 11.22 13.68 26.60
N ILE A 621 10.77 12.43 26.45
CA ILE A 621 9.45 12.01 26.90
C ILE A 621 9.30 12.23 28.41
N ASP A 622 10.26 11.76 29.22
CA ASP A 622 10.21 11.91 30.67
C ASP A 622 10.27 13.37 31.10
N ALA A 623 10.98 14.23 30.36
CA ALA A 623 10.99 15.67 30.60
C ALA A 623 9.60 16.31 30.43
N MET A 624 8.76 15.81 29.57
CA MET A 624 7.39 16.30 29.40
C MET A 624 6.48 16.00 30.62
N TYR A 625 6.85 15.05 31.46
CA TYR A 625 6.06 14.64 32.65
C TYR A 625 6.61 15.24 33.97
N ARG A 626 7.72 15.93 33.91
CA ARG A 626 8.28 16.73 35.04
C ARG A 626 7.74 18.17 35.03
#